data_3c04660af0458ecf164695f5095bf9dd
#
_entry.id   3c04660af0458ecf164695f5095bf9dd
#
_cell.length_a   1.000
_cell.length_b   1.000
_cell.length_c   1.000
_cell.angle_alpha   90.00
_cell.angle_beta   90.00
_cell.angle_gamma   90.00
#
_symmetry.space_group_name_H-M   'P 1'
#
loop_
_entity.id
_entity.type
_entity.pdbx_description
1 polymer ?
#
loop_
_entity_poly.entity_id
_entity_poly.type
_entity_poly.pdbx_seq_one_letter_code
_entity_poly.pdbx_strand_id
1 'polypeptide(L)'
;MTDASERDLDLLPLRDAAESGWFRVDQGELFRGFPIAPGDLVLDIGCGDGGNTNFCLNCGARVIVADIDPGALGSTLRRVAGHENPPLGAILTDSNPLPLRDGIADAIVCTEVIEHVADPVAFVAELVRVGKPGARYLLTVPDPVIEELQKPCAAPSYFEHPNHLRILQKDAFERLVTEAGLIVEARDTYGFYWSFWWLMAWAAGPNWPEDLQPLVQPWSRTWWAALGTPQGPKLKRLFDDLIPKSQLILARKPG
;
A
#
# COMPACT_ATOMS: atom_id res chain seq x y z
N MET A 1 23.95 7.40 21.20
CA MET A 1 22.95 6.74 20.34
C MET A 1 22.80 5.32 20.86
N THR A 2 21.67 4.97 21.44
CA THR A 2 21.36 3.59 21.85
C THR A 2 21.20 2.74 20.60
N ASP A 3 21.85 1.60 20.57
CA ASP A 3 21.70 0.62 19.48
C ASP A 3 20.24 0.15 19.42
N ALA A 4 19.70 0.01 18.21
CA ALA A 4 18.31 -0.43 18.02
C ALA A 4 18.13 -1.86 18.52
N SER A 5 17.12 -2.09 19.37
CA SER A 5 16.75 -3.43 19.80
C SER A 5 16.08 -4.22 18.65
N GLU A 6 15.97 -5.55 18.78
CA GLU A 6 15.21 -6.36 17.78
C GLU A 6 13.77 -5.87 17.66
N ARG A 7 13.11 -5.52 18.77
CA ARG A 7 11.75 -4.95 18.77
C ARG A 7 11.66 -3.64 18.00
N ASP A 8 12.70 -2.79 18.04
CA ASP A 8 12.74 -1.54 17.28
C ASP A 8 12.81 -1.82 15.78
N LEU A 9 13.55 -2.86 15.39
CA LEU A 9 13.66 -3.26 13.98
C LEU A 9 12.36 -3.86 13.45
N ASP A 10 11.61 -4.59 14.27
CA ASP A 10 10.26 -5.08 13.92
C ASP A 10 9.26 -3.93 13.70
N LEU A 11 9.44 -2.83 14.41
CA LEU A 11 8.59 -1.63 14.28
C LEU A 11 9.05 -0.67 13.17
N LEU A 12 10.24 -0.86 12.61
CA LEU A 12 10.80 0.05 11.61
C LEU A 12 9.91 0.24 10.37
N PRO A 13 9.34 -0.82 9.77
CA PRO A 13 8.44 -0.65 8.62
C PRO A 13 7.24 0.26 8.93
N LEU A 14 6.65 0.08 10.10
CA LEU A 14 5.52 0.91 10.55
C LEU A 14 5.94 2.35 10.82
N ARG A 15 7.10 2.56 11.45
CA ARG A 15 7.67 3.89 11.68
C ARG A 15 7.98 4.60 10.36
N ASP A 16 8.62 3.91 9.41
CA ASP A 16 8.92 4.46 8.08
C ASP A 16 7.65 4.88 7.35
N ALA A 17 6.60 4.05 7.39
CA ALA A 17 5.29 4.37 6.83
C ALA A 17 4.65 5.59 7.52
N ALA A 18 4.67 5.66 8.86
CA ALA A 18 4.11 6.77 9.62
C ALA A 18 4.82 8.11 9.27
N GLU A 19 6.14 8.10 9.15
CA GLU A 19 6.90 9.29 8.72
C GLU A 19 6.58 9.71 7.27
N SER A 20 6.15 8.80 6.40
CA SER A 20 5.64 9.12 5.06
C SER A 20 4.20 9.68 5.08
N GLY A 21 3.47 9.51 6.19
CA GLY A 21 2.11 10.01 6.34
C GLY A 21 1.02 8.93 6.46
N TRP A 22 1.39 7.66 6.62
CA TRP A 22 0.46 6.57 6.88
C TRP A 22 0.02 6.50 8.34
N PHE A 23 -1.15 5.91 8.59
CA PHE A 23 -1.67 5.53 9.91
C PHE A 23 -1.70 6.69 10.92
N ARG A 24 -2.21 7.84 10.51
CA ARG A 24 -2.31 9.05 11.34
C ARG A 24 -3.48 8.95 12.31
N VAL A 25 -3.26 8.19 13.39
CA VAL A 25 -4.30 7.81 14.37
C VAL A 25 -5.03 9.03 14.94
N ASP A 26 -4.28 10.06 15.36
CA ASP A 26 -4.85 11.26 15.99
C ASP A 26 -5.77 12.06 15.05
N GLN A 27 -5.59 11.93 13.75
CA GLN A 27 -6.40 12.60 12.71
C GLN A 27 -7.46 11.67 12.10
N GLY A 28 -7.44 10.37 12.41
CA GLY A 28 -8.31 9.38 11.77
C GLY A 28 -8.02 9.25 10.27
N GLU A 29 -6.78 9.51 9.82
CA GLU A 29 -6.38 9.44 8.42
C GLU A 29 -5.56 8.17 8.16
N LEU A 30 -6.00 7.34 7.23
CA LEU A 30 -5.24 6.17 6.81
C LEU A 30 -3.92 6.58 6.14
N PHE A 31 -3.97 7.60 5.31
CA PHE A 31 -2.84 8.35 4.78
C PHE A 31 -3.16 9.84 4.88
N ARG A 32 -2.14 10.67 4.94
CA ARG A 32 -2.28 12.13 5.00
C ARG A 32 -3.25 12.64 3.92
N GLY A 33 -4.36 13.24 4.35
CA GLY A 33 -5.43 13.72 3.48
C GLY A 33 -6.46 12.65 3.08
N PHE A 34 -6.38 11.43 3.63
CA PHE A 34 -7.37 10.38 3.40
C PHE A 34 -8.05 9.99 4.73
N PRO A 35 -9.06 10.76 5.17
CA PRO A 35 -9.76 10.47 6.41
C PRO A 35 -10.66 9.24 6.29
N ILE A 36 -10.78 8.50 7.40
CA ILE A 36 -11.73 7.40 7.59
C ILE A 36 -12.69 7.84 8.69
N ALA A 37 -13.96 8.02 8.35
CA ALA A 37 -14.98 8.42 9.31
C ALA A 37 -15.67 7.20 9.95
N PRO A 38 -16.10 7.32 11.23
CA PRO A 38 -16.94 6.29 11.83
C PRO A 38 -18.20 6.02 10.99
N GLY A 39 -18.46 4.74 10.71
CA GLY A 39 -19.60 4.32 9.92
C GLY A 39 -19.40 4.33 8.41
N ASP A 40 -18.31 4.87 7.87
CA ASP A 40 -17.95 4.71 6.45
C ASP A 40 -17.95 3.22 6.07
N LEU A 41 -18.44 2.90 4.89
CA LEU A 41 -18.20 1.60 4.28
C LEU A 41 -16.91 1.69 3.46
N VAL A 42 -15.86 1.05 3.94
CA VAL A 42 -14.56 0.96 3.28
C VAL A 42 -14.44 -0.37 2.56
N LEU A 43 -14.00 -0.34 1.30
CA LEU A 43 -13.54 -1.53 0.58
C LEU A 43 -12.01 -1.54 0.58
N ASP A 44 -11.42 -2.60 1.15
CA ASP A 44 -9.97 -2.85 1.13
C ASP A 44 -9.69 -3.94 0.10
N ILE A 45 -9.24 -3.52 -1.09
CA ILE A 45 -9.03 -4.37 -2.26
C ILE A 45 -7.55 -4.71 -2.38
N GLY A 46 -7.23 -6.02 -2.36
CA GLY A 46 -5.87 -6.50 -2.15
C GLY A 46 -5.47 -6.31 -0.70
N CYS A 47 -6.29 -6.81 0.23
CA CYS A 47 -6.15 -6.51 1.68
C CYS A 47 -4.86 -7.08 2.31
N GLY A 48 -4.19 -8.04 1.66
CA GLY A 48 -2.90 -8.57 2.08
C GLY A 48 -2.90 -9.09 3.53
N ASP A 49 -2.06 -8.50 4.36
CA ASP A 49 -1.93 -8.86 5.78
C ASP A 49 -2.92 -8.11 6.70
N GLY A 50 -3.74 -7.20 6.16
CA GLY A 50 -4.80 -6.50 6.86
C GLY A 50 -4.37 -5.26 7.66
N GLY A 51 -3.24 -4.68 7.36
CA GLY A 51 -2.78 -3.45 8.02
C GLY A 51 -3.76 -2.28 7.84
N ASN A 52 -4.17 -2.02 6.60
CA ASN A 52 -5.14 -0.98 6.25
C ASN A 52 -6.53 -1.29 6.82
N THR A 53 -6.98 -2.55 6.70
CA THR A 53 -8.23 -3.04 7.29
C THR A 53 -8.29 -2.75 8.78
N ASN A 54 -7.24 -3.15 9.53
CA ASN A 54 -7.19 -2.93 10.98
C ASN A 54 -7.26 -1.45 11.36
N PHE A 55 -6.56 -0.58 10.61
CA PHE A 55 -6.65 0.86 10.83
C PHE A 55 -8.08 1.39 10.62
N CYS A 56 -8.72 1.01 9.51
CA CYS A 56 -10.08 1.45 9.18
C CYS A 56 -11.10 1.00 10.25
N LEU A 57 -10.99 -0.24 10.72
CA LEU A 57 -11.83 -0.75 11.81
C LEU A 57 -11.62 0.03 13.11
N ASN A 58 -10.37 0.36 13.46
CA ASN A 58 -10.05 1.17 14.64
C ASN A 58 -10.60 2.61 14.54
N CYS A 59 -10.80 3.14 13.34
CA CYS A 59 -11.50 4.40 13.10
C CYS A 59 -13.04 4.27 13.19
N GLY A 60 -13.59 3.08 13.45
CA GLY A 60 -15.04 2.84 13.54
C GLY A 60 -15.71 2.66 12.17
N ALA A 61 -14.96 2.44 11.11
CA ALA A 61 -15.51 2.14 9.79
C ALA A 61 -16.03 0.69 9.73
N ARG A 62 -16.96 0.46 8.80
CA ARG A 62 -17.38 -0.88 8.37
C ARG A 62 -16.51 -1.28 7.19
N VAL A 63 -15.88 -2.44 7.23
CA VAL A 63 -14.93 -2.85 6.18
C VAL A 63 -15.43 -4.11 5.48
N ILE A 64 -15.30 -4.14 4.16
CA ILE A 64 -15.32 -5.36 3.35
C ILE A 64 -13.93 -5.52 2.78
N VAL A 65 -13.35 -6.71 2.95
CA VAL A 65 -12.02 -7.04 2.43
C VAL A 65 -12.14 -7.93 1.20
N ALA A 66 -11.27 -7.72 0.22
CA ALA A 66 -11.19 -8.54 -0.98
C ALA A 66 -9.73 -8.83 -1.33
N ASP A 67 -9.45 -10.06 -1.73
CA ASP A 67 -8.14 -10.47 -2.23
C ASP A 67 -8.28 -11.63 -3.19
N ILE A 68 -7.31 -11.84 -4.07
CA ILE A 68 -7.23 -13.01 -4.95
C ILE A 68 -6.60 -14.20 -4.24
N ASP A 69 -5.76 -13.95 -3.21
CA ASP A 69 -5.07 -14.96 -2.43
C ASP A 69 -5.86 -15.32 -1.16
N PRO A 70 -6.33 -16.59 -1.03
CA PRO A 70 -7.02 -17.04 0.18
C PRO A 70 -6.12 -16.99 1.43
N GLY A 71 -4.79 -17.08 1.27
CA GLY A 71 -3.82 -16.95 2.36
C GLY A 71 -3.77 -15.52 2.92
N ALA A 72 -3.78 -14.52 2.05
CA ALA A 72 -3.86 -13.10 2.39
C ALA A 72 -5.17 -12.77 3.12
N LEU A 73 -6.32 -13.19 2.57
CA LEU A 73 -7.61 -13.07 3.27
C LEU A 73 -7.59 -13.70 4.66
N GLY A 74 -7.05 -14.92 4.76
CA GLY A 74 -6.90 -15.61 6.05
C GLY A 74 -6.01 -14.85 7.03
N SER A 75 -4.95 -14.22 6.57
CA SER A 75 -4.05 -13.40 7.39
C SER A 75 -4.74 -12.14 7.90
N THR A 76 -5.44 -11.43 7.02
CA THR A 76 -6.27 -10.27 7.39
C THR A 76 -7.30 -10.63 8.44
N LEU A 77 -8.08 -11.71 8.22
CA LEU A 77 -9.11 -12.14 9.18
C LEU A 77 -8.53 -12.54 10.54
N ARG A 78 -7.36 -13.21 10.57
CA ARG A 78 -6.65 -13.52 11.82
C ARG A 78 -6.19 -12.26 12.54
N ARG A 79 -5.64 -11.27 11.83
CA ARG A 79 -5.18 -10.00 12.40
C ARG A 79 -6.30 -9.27 13.14
N VAL A 80 -7.52 -9.30 12.60
CA VAL A 80 -8.66 -8.54 13.13
C VAL A 80 -9.67 -9.39 13.91
N ALA A 81 -9.36 -10.67 14.18
CA ALA A 81 -10.28 -11.63 14.82
C ALA A 81 -10.78 -11.19 16.22
N GLY A 82 -9.98 -10.38 16.93
CA GLY A 82 -10.34 -9.85 18.26
C GLY A 82 -10.99 -8.46 18.23
N HIS A 83 -11.26 -7.90 17.05
CA HIS A 83 -11.85 -6.58 16.93
C HIS A 83 -13.35 -6.62 17.29
N GLU A 84 -13.86 -5.61 18.02
CA GLU A 84 -15.28 -5.52 18.40
C GLU A 84 -16.21 -5.47 17.18
N ASN A 85 -15.75 -4.84 16.10
CA ASN A 85 -16.45 -4.74 14.81
C ASN A 85 -15.60 -5.41 13.73
N PRO A 86 -15.71 -6.72 13.52
CA PRO A 86 -14.97 -7.41 12.47
C PRO A 86 -15.44 -6.96 11.07
N PRO A 87 -14.69 -7.26 10.00
CA PRO A 87 -15.12 -6.98 8.63
C PRO A 87 -16.52 -7.54 8.35
N LEU A 88 -17.34 -6.77 7.62
CA LEU A 88 -18.70 -7.18 7.20
C LEU A 88 -18.68 -8.36 6.23
N GLY A 89 -17.60 -8.56 5.51
CA GLY A 89 -17.43 -9.65 4.56
C GLY A 89 -15.98 -9.76 4.09
N ALA A 90 -15.63 -10.97 3.66
CA ALA A 90 -14.38 -11.27 3.00
C ALA A 90 -14.69 -11.93 1.65
N ILE A 91 -14.11 -11.41 0.58
CA ILE A 91 -14.42 -11.82 -0.80
C ILE A 91 -13.13 -12.33 -1.43
N LEU A 92 -13.14 -13.61 -1.82
CA LEU A 92 -12.09 -14.19 -2.65
C LEU A 92 -12.40 -13.87 -4.10
N THR A 93 -11.64 -12.97 -4.74
CA THR A 93 -11.95 -12.47 -6.08
C THR A 93 -10.72 -11.85 -6.74
N ASP A 94 -10.69 -11.90 -8.06
CA ASP A 94 -9.80 -11.12 -8.90
C ASP A 94 -10.31 -9.68 -9.15
N SER A 95 -11.45 -9.34 -8.52
CA SER A 95 -12.14 -8.04 -8.64
C SER A 95 -12.63 -7.69 -10.05
N ASN A 96 -12.90 -8.71 -10.88
CA ASN A 96 -13.37 -8.50 -12.26
C ASN A 96 -14.51 -9.46 -12.64
N PRO A 97 -15.78 -9.12 -12.33
CA PRO A 97 -16.25 -7.98 -11.53
C PRO A 97 -16.26 -8.27 -10.02
N LEU A 98 -16.29 -7.21 -9.20
CA LEU A 98 -16.59 -7.33 -7.78
C LEU A 98 -18.06 -7.76 -7.57
N PRO A 99 -18.35 -8.77 -6.72
CA PRO A 99 -19.72 -9.21 -6.45
C PRO A 99 -20.46 -8.25 -5.50
N LEU A 100 -20.38 -6.97 -5.79
CA LEU A 100 -20.91 -5.87 -4.99
C LEU A 100 -21.81 -4.98 -5.86
N ARG A 101 -22.83 -4.37 -5.25
CA ARG A 101 -23.70 -3.43 -5.94
C ARG A 101 -22.98 -2.13 -6.26
N ASP A 102 -23.49 -1.42 -7.27
CA ASP A 102 -23.04 -0.08 -7.61
C ASP A 102 -23.23 0.88 -6.43
N GLY A 103 -22.28 1.79 -6.26
CA GLY A 103 -22.41 2.93 -5.36
C GLY A 103 -22.64 2.59 -3.89
N ILE A 104 -21.96 1.59 -3.35
CA ILE A 104 -22.12 1.20 -1.93
C ILE A 104 -21.03 1.76 -1.01
N ALA A 105 -19.81 1.97 -1.52
CA ALA A 105 -18.65 2.30 -0.72
C ALA A 105 -18.47 3.81 -0.55
N ASP A 106 -18.11 4.23 0.66
CA ASP A 106 -17.75 5.60 0.99
C ASP A 106 -16.25 5.86 0.74
N ALA A 107 -15.43 4.81 0.88
CA ALA A 107 -14.00 4.85 0.59
C ALA A 107 -13.51 3.52 0.00
N ILE A 108 -12.58 3.60 -0.94
CA ILE A 108 -11.90 2.47 -1.56
C ILE A 108 -10.40 2.61 -1.30
N VAL A 109 -9.82 1.58 -0.72
CA VAL A 109 -8.38 1.43 -0.52
C VAL A 109 -7.90 0.30 -1.43
N CYS A 110 -6.91 0.58 -2.27
CA CYS A 110 -6.34 -0.40 -3.20
C CYS A 110 -4.84 -0.11 -3.31
N THR A 111 -4.05 -0.91 -2.59
CA THR A 111 -2.61 -0.69 -2.45
C THR A 111 -1.82 -1.84 -3.04
N GLU A 112 -0.93 -1.54 -4.01
CA GLU A 112 -0.04 -2.52 -4.67
C GLU A 112 -0.83 -3.68 -5.30
N VAL A 113 -1.82 -3.36 -6.16
CA VAL A 113 -2.67 -4.35 -6.84
C VAL A 113 -2.73 -4.11 -8.34
N ILE A 114 -2.81 -2.84 -8.80
CA ILE A 114 -3.10 -2.47 -10.20
C ILE A 114 -2.01 -2.98 -11.15
N GLU A 115 -0.77 -3.09 -10.68
CA GLU A 115 0.36 -3.63 -11.44
C GLU A 115 0.23 -5.12 -11.73
N HIS A 116 -0.55 -5.86 -10.94
CA HIS A 116 -0.75 -7.31 -11.06
C HIS A 116 -1.93 -7.70 -11.95
N VAL A 117 -2.92 -6.80 -12.15
CA VAL A 117 -4.15 -7.16 -12.87
C VAL A 117 -3.93 -7.18 -14.38
N ALA A 118 -4.59 -8.09 -15.10
CA ALA A 118 -4.43 -8.22 -16.55
C ALA A 118 -4.95 -6.98 -17.29
N ASP A 119 -6.13 -6.47 -16.91
CA ASP A 119 -6.76 -5.26 -17.48
C ASP A 119 -6.96 -4.20 -16.39
N PRO A 120 -6.01 -3.25 -16.23
CA PRO A 120 -6.11 -2.20 -15.22
C PRO A 120 -7.24 -1.20 -15.52
N VAL A 121 -7.64 -1.04 -16.78
CA VAL A 121 -8.74 -0.11 -17.15
C VAL A 121 -10.06 -0.67 -16.65
N ALA A 122 -10.38 -1.92 -16.95
CA ALA A 122 -11.57 -2.59 -16.46
C ALA A 122 -11.57 -2.68 -14.92
N PHE A 123 -10.42 -2.96 -14.31
CA PHE A 123 -10.28 -3.04 -12.86
C PHE A 123 -10.58 -1.70 -12.17
N VAL A 124 -9.97 -0.60 -12.61
CA VAL A 124 -10.22 0.73 -12.00
C VAL A 124 -11.67 1.18 -12.28
N ALA A 125 -12.23 0.90 -13.45
CA ALA A 125 -13.64 1.18 -13.74
C ALA A 125 -14.58 0.43 -12.76
N GLU A 126 -14.23 -0.79 -12.37
CA GLU A 126 -14.96 -1.57 -11.40
C GLU A 126 -14.88 -0.98 -9.98
N LEU A 127 -13.71 -0.52 -9.56
CA LEU A 127 -13.57 0.25 -8.32
C LEU A 127 -14.44 1.51 -8.33
N VAL A 128 -14.51 2.21 -9.47
CA VAL A 128 -15.37 3.39 -9.62
C VAL A 128 -16.84 3.02 -9.57
N ARG A 129 -17.26 1.90 -10.18
CA ARG A 129 -18.64 1.43 -10.16
C ARG A 129 -19.15 1.25 -8.72
N VAL A 130 -18.37 0.59 -7.88
CA VAL A 130 -18.79 0.27 -6.50
C VAL A 130 -18.72 1.45 -5.54
N GLY A 131 -17.97 2.51 -5.84
CA GLY A 131 -17.93 3.73 -5.05
C GLY A 131 -19.19 4.58 -5.21
N LYS A 132 -19.68 5.17 -4.13
CA LYS A 132 -20.75 6.18 -4.16
C LYS A 132 -20.33 7.42 -4.94
N PRO A 133 -21.26 8.26 -5.43
CA PRO A 133 -20.94 9.65 -5.74
C PRO A 133 -20.26 10.31 -4.53
N GLY A 134 -19.13 10.98 -4.75
CA GLY A 134 -18.31 11.56 -3.68
C GLY A 134 -17.38 10.59 -2.95
N ALA A 135 -17.38 9.29 -3.27
CA ALA A 135 -16.48 8.31 -2.66
C ALA A 135 -15.00 8.68 -2.85
N ARG A 136 -14.20 8.40 -1.84
CA ARG A 136 -12.75 8.67 -1.80
C ARG A 136 -11.98 7.42 -2.18
N TYR A 137 -10.85 7.60 -2.86
CA TYR A 137 -9.98 6.53 -3.34
C TYR A 137 -8.55 6.79 -2.88
N LEU A 138 -7.94 5.78 -2.27
CA LEU A 138 -6.51 5.71 -2.01
C LEU A 138 -5.96 4.58 -2.86
N LEU A 139 -5.18 4.93 -3.87
CA LEU A 139 -4.63 3.99 -4.85
C LEU A 139 -3.11 4.09 -4.83
N THR A 140 -2.41 2.96 -4.73
CA THR A 140 -0.95 2.92 -4.84
C THR A 140 -0.49 1.84 -5.79
N VAL A 141 0.64 2.11 -6.42
CA VAL A 141 1.40 1.16 -7.24
C VAL A 141 2.89 1.39 -7.01
N PRO A 142 3.77 0.43 -7.31
CA PRO A 142 5.21 0.64 -7.27
C PRO A 142 5.64 1.88 -8.08
N ASP A 143 6.60 2.62 -7.56
CA ASP A 143 7.13 3.78 -8.29
C ASP A 143 8.05 3.33 -9.42
N PRO A 144 7.93 3.90 -10.63
CA PRO A 144 8.74 3.49 -11.78
C PRO A 144 10.24 3.67 -11.58
N VAL A 145 10.68 4.59 -10.72
CA VAL A 145 12.11 4.78 -10.44
C VAL A 145 12.71 3.52 -9.82
N ILE A 146 12.09 2.98 -8.76
CA ILE A 146 12.61 1.77 -8.12
C ILE A 146 12.43 0.53 -9.01
N GLU A 147 11.31 0.43 -9.73
CA GLU A 147 11.05 -0.70 -10.63
C GLU A 147 12.10 -0.79 -11.73
N GLU A 148 12.46 0.33 -12.36
CA GLU A 148 13.51 0.35 -13.39
C GLU A 148 14.91 0.13 -12.81
N LEU A 149 15.20 0.64 -11.59
CA LEU A 149 16.47 0.43 -10.91
C LEU A 149 16.70 -1.04 -10.54
N GLN A 150 15.68 -1.76 -10.12
CA GLN A 150 15.82 -3.17 -9.72
C GLN A 150 15.74 -4.14 -10.89
N LYS A 151 15.20 -3.76 -12.03
CA LYS A 151 15.00 -4.61 -13.22
C LYS A 151 16.24 -5.37 -13.69
N PRO A 152 17.46 -4.79 -13.68
CA PRO A 152 18.66 -5.52 -14.08
C PRO A 152 19.11 -6.63 -13.12
N CYS A 153 18.66 -6.61 -11.87
CA CYS A 153 19.08 -7.53 -10.82
C CYS A 153 17.94 -8.35 -10.21
N ALA A 154 16.69 -7.97 -10.43
CA ALA A 154 15.54 -8.73 -9.98
C ALA A 154 15.43 -10.07 -10.73
N ALA A 155 14.88 -11.09 -10.05
CA ALA A 155 14.54 -12.34 -10.73
C ALA A 155 13.53 -12.07 -11.86
N PRO A 156 13.67 -12.71 -13.05
CA PRO A 156 12.75 -12.50 -14.18
C PRO A 156 11.28 -12.69 -13.78
N SER A 157 10.98 -13.67 -12.92
CA SER A 157 9.64 -13.94 -12.41
C SER A 157 9.00 -12.77 -11.66
N TYR A 158 9.78 -11.78 -11.20
CA TYR A 158 9.25 -10.60 -10.56
C TYR A 158 8.43 -9.72 -11.53
N PHE A 159 8.77 -9.76 -12.82
CA PHE A 159 8.08 -9.03 -13.90
C PHE A 159 7.19 -9.92 -14.77
N GLU A 160 6.79 -11.08 -14.26
CA GLU A 160 5.93 -12.05 -14.91
C GLU A 160 4.74 -12.39 -14.03
N HIS A 161 3.64 -12.85 -14.66
CA HIS A 161 2.46 -13.32 -13.93
C HIS A 161 2.83 -14.41 -12.87
N PRO A 162 2.32 -14.34 -11.64
CA PRO A 162 1.29 -13.43 -11.10
C PRO A 162 1.82 -12.12 -10.49
N ASN A 163 3.11 -11.82 -10.67
CA ASN A 163 3.77 -10.65 -10.07
C ASN A 163 3.54 -9.37 -10.92
N HIS A 164 4.52 -8.47 -11.01
CA HIS A 164 4.34 -7.17 -11.67
C HIS A 164 4.26 -7.32 -13.20
N LEU A 165 3.06 -7.26 -13.76
CA LEU A 165 2.85 -7.34 -15.21
C LEU A 165 3.27 -6.07 -15.95
N ARG A 166 3.40 -4.96 -15.23
CA ARG A 166 3.72 -3.64 -15.80
C ARG A 166 4.37 -2.70 -14.80
N ILE A 167 5.20 -1.82 -15.32
CA ILE A 167 5.70 -0.64 -14.60
C ILE A 167 4.82 0.54 -14.99
N LEU A 168 4.03 1.06 -14.05
CA LEU A 168 3.16 2.19 -14.28
C LEU A 168 3.93 3.50 -14.10
N GLN A 169 4.21 4.20 -15.22
CA GLN A 169 4.78 5.54 -15.17
C GLN A 169 3.80 6.51 -14.50
N LYS A 170 4.32 7.54 -13.82
CA LYS A 170 3.52 8.47 -13.01
C LYS A 170 2.34 9.08 -13.78
N ASP A 171 2.59 9.51 -15.02
CA ASP A 171 1.54 10.09 -15.89
C ASP A 171 0.56 9.03 -16.42
N ALA A 172 1.01 7.81 -16.63
CA ALA A 172 0.15 6.70 -17.05
C ALA A 172 -0.80 6.28 -15.92
N PHE A 173 -0.31 6.26 -14.67
CA PHE A 173 -1.14 5.99 -13.51
C PHE A 173 -2.19 7.07 -13.29
N GLU A 174 -1.80 8.35 -13.38
CA GLU A 174 -2.77 9.46 -13.29
C GLU A 174 -3.81 9.42 -14.40
N ARG A 175 -3.41 9.17 -15.66
CA ARG A 175 -4.35 9.01 -16.77
C ARG A 175 -5.32 7.86 -16.53
N LEU A 176 -4.84 6.69 -16.09
CA LEU A 176 -5.69 5.55 -15.78
C LEU A 176 -6.80 5.92 -14.78
N VAL A 177 -6.45 6.68 -13.74
CA VAL A 177 -7.39 7.11 -12.69
C VAL A 177 -8.37 8.18 -13.23
N THR A 178 -7.89 9.16 -13.98
CA THR A 178 -8.72 10.25 -14.51
C THR A 178 -9.63 9.80 -15.65
N GLU A 179 -9.16 8.92 -16.54
CA GLU A 179 -9.97 8.34 -17.62
C GLU A 179 -11.08 7.43 -17.11
N ALA A 180 -10.90 6.82 -15.92
CA ALA A 180 -11.97 6.09 -15.22
C ALA A 180 -13.04 7.03 -14.60
N GLY A 181 -12.87 8.36 -14.69
CA GLY A 181 -13.83 9.36 -14.22
C GLY A 181 -13.59 9.85 -12.80
N LEU A 182 -12.43 9.58 -12.21
CA LEU A 182 -12.06 10.11 -10.89
C LEU A 182 -11.36 11.48 -11.02
N ILE A 183 -11.55 12.31 -9.99
CA ILE A 183 -10.83 13.58 -9.82
C ILE A 183 -9.63 13.30 -8.90
N VAL A 184 -8.41 13.47 -9.41
CA VAL A 184 -7.20 13.38 -8.62
C VAL A 184 -7.10 14.61 -7.71
N GLU A 185 -7.03 14.41 -6.40
CA GLU A 185 -6.95 15.45 -5.38
C GLU A 185 -5.51 15.65 -4.87
N ALA A 186 -4.74 14.57 -4.80
CA ALA A 186 -3.33 14.63 -4.40
C ALA A 186 -2.52 13.47 -5.00
N ARG A 187 -1.21 13.70 -5.12
CA ARG A 187 -0.21 12.67 -5.45
C ARG A 187 0.89 12.73 -4.40
N ASP A 188 1.42 11.57 -4.06
CA ASP A 188 2.53 11.46 -3.12
C ASP A 188 3.43 10.27 -3.48
N THR A 189 4.54 10.16 -2.79
CA THR A 189 5.50 9.06 -2.90
C THR A 189 5.95 8.64 -1.50
N TYR A 190 6.27 7.34 -1.30
CA TYR A 190 6.62 6.83 0.02
C TYR A 190 7.46 5.55 -0.04
N GLY A 191 7.99 5.16 1.13
CA GLY A 191 8.52 3.82 1.35
C GLY A 191 9.98 3.63 0.98
N PHE A 192 10.82 4.67 1.05
CA PHE A 192 12.26 4.57 0.75
C PHE A 192 12.96 3.42 1.48
N TYR A 193 12.60 3.13 2.73
CA TYR A 193 13.15 1.98 3.44
C TYR A 193 13.04 0.68 2.63
N TRP A 194 11.87 0.44 2.05
CA TRP A 194 11.59 -0.75 1.24
C TRP A 194 12.28 -0.72 -0.12
N SER A 195 12.50 0.45 -0.73
CA SER A 195 13.24 0.56 -1.98
C SER A 195 14.65 -0.01 -1.81
N PHE A 196 15.33 0.42 -0.78
CA PHE A 196 16.69 -0.04 -0.50
C PHE A 196 16.71 -1.50 -0.01
N TRP A 197 15.70 -1.91 0.76
CA TRP A 197 15.53 -3.28 1.22
C TRP A 197 15.43 -4.26 0.04
N TRP A 198 14.60 -3.95 -0.96
CA TRP A 198 14.45 -4.79 -2.15
C TRP A 198 15.72 -4.85 -2.99
N LEU A 199 16.43 -3.74 -3.18
CA LEU A 199 17.72 -3.74 -3.88
C LEU A 199 18.74 -4.66 -3.19
N MET A 200 18.78 -4.67 -1.85
CA MET A 200 19.63 -5.60 -1.09
C MET A 200 19.13 -7.04 -1.18
N ALA A 201 17.83 -7.25 -1.22
CA ALA A 201 17.26 -8.58 -1.41
C ALA A 201 17.70 -9.20 -2.75
N TRP A 202 17.66 -8.44 -3.83
CA TRP A 202 18.16 -8.88 -5.12
C TRP A 202 19.68 -9.11 -5.12
N ALA A 203 20.44 -8.27 -4.43
CA ALA A 203 21.90 -8.42 -4.30
C ALA A 203 22.30 -9.65 -3.47
N ALA A 204 21.47 -10.08 -2.52
CA ALA A 204 21.70 -11.29 -1.71
C ALA A 204 21.65 -12.59 -2.54
N GLY A 205 21.00 -12.56 -3.71
CA GLY A 205 20.93 -13.72 -4.62
C GLY A 205 19.84 -14.73 -4.24
N PRO A 206 19.91 -15.95 -4.77
CA PRO A 206 18.79 -16.90 -4.74
C PRO A 206 18.57 -17.60 -3.37
N ASN A 207 19.54 -17.56 -2.44
CA ASN A 207 19.43 -18.22 -1.13
C ASN A 207 18.74 -17.35 -0.08
N TRP A 208 17.78 -16.62 -0.50
CA TRP A 208 16.90 -15.81 0.30
C TRP A 208 15.98 -16.70 1.18
N PRO A 209 15.76 -16.43 2.49
CA PRO A 209 16.13 -15.22 3.24
C PRO A 209 17.47 -15.25 3.98
N GLU A 210 18.22 -16.37 4.00
CA GLU A 210 19.43 -16.53 4.84
C GLU A 210 20.54 -15.52 4.46
N ASP A 211 20.79 -15.34 3.16
CA ASP A 211 21.81 -14.42 2.67
C ASP A 211 21.40 -12.94 2.80
N LEU A 212 20.12 -12.67 3.03
CA LEU A 212 19.59 -11.31 3.13
C LEU A 212 19.91 -10.66 4.48
N GLN A 213 19.85 -11.40 5.57
CA GLN A 213 19.98 -10.86 6.92
C GLN A 213 21.28 -10.05 7.15
N PRO A 214 22.45 -10.51 6.68
CA PRO A 214 23.70 -9.73 6.83
C PRO A 214 23.66 -8.37 6.13
N LEU A 215 22.84 -8.19 5.11
CA LEU A 215 22.70 -6.93 4.36
C LEU A 215 21.61 -6.04 4.97
N VAL A 216 20.47 -6.62 5.29
CA VAL A 216 19.28 -5.87 5.71
C VAL A 216 19.35 -5.42 7.16
N GLN A 217 19.91 -6.22 8.07
CA GLN A 217 19.98 -5.82 9.49
C GLN A 217 20.82 -4.55 9.72
N PRO A 218 22.06 -4.41 9.18
CA PRO A 218 22.81 -3.16 9.32
C PRO A 218 22.07 -1.97 8.70
N TRP A 219 21.43 -2.17 7.54
CA TRP A 219 20.60 -1.15 6.92
C TRP A 219 19.47 -0.70 7.84
N SER A 220 18.69 -1.64 8.37
CA SER A 220 17.56 -1.35 9.24
C SER A 220 18.00 -0.60 10.50
N ARG A 221 19.12 -0.99 11.14
CA ARG A 221 19.70 -0.28 12.29
C ARG A 221 20.11 1.15 11.93
N THR A 222 20.76 1.31 10.78
CA THR A 222 21.19 2.63 10.30
C THR A 222 19.99 3.53 10.03
N TRP A 223 18.96 2.99 9.35
CA TRP A 223 17.76 3.76 9.02
C TRP A 223 16.95 4.12 10.27
N TRP A 224 16.79 3.19 11.21
CA TRP A 224 16.18 3.47 12.51
C TRP A 224 16.86 4.63 13.24
N ALA A 225 18.19 4.59 13.31
CA ALA A 225 18.99 5.63 13.94
C ALA A 225 18.86 6.98 13.20
N ALA A 226 18.87 6.97 11.86
CA ALA A 226 18.71 8.17 11.04
C ALA A 226 17.35 8.85 11.28
N LEU A 227 16.25 8.07 11.30
CA LEU A 227 14.91 8.57 11.61
C LEU A 227 14.80 9.15 13.02
N GLY A 228 15.62 8.71 13.97
CA GLY A 228 15.69 9.24 15.33
C GLY A 228 16.43 10.56 15.48
N THR A 229 17.06 11.09 14.43
CA THR A 229 17.77 12.37 14.47
C THR A 229 16.81 13.55 14.27
N PRO A 230 17.17 14.78 14.71
CA PRO A 230 16.36 15.98 14.43
C PRO A 230 16.13 16.25 12.94
N GLN A 231 16.98 15.74 12.06
CA GLN A 231 16.85 15.87 10.61
C GLN A 231 16.19 14.64 9.96
N GLY A 232 15.89 13.61 10.74
CA GLY A 232 15.33 12.34 10.27
C GLY A 232 14.09 12.52 9.39
N PRO A 233 13.04 13.25 9.82
CA PRO A 233 11.84 13.45 9.01
C PRO A 233 12.11 14.15 7.67
N LYS A 234 13.04 15.12 7.67
CA LYS A 234 13.44 15.80 6.44
C LYS A 234 14.22 14.87 5.51
N LEU A 235 15.15 14.09 6.07
CA LEU A 235 15.91 13.09 5.30
C LEU A 235 14.97 12.04 4.69
N LYS A 236 14.02 11.55 5.48
CA LYS A 236 12.98 10.61 5.02
C LYS A 236 12.24 11.16 3.82
N ARG A 237 11.74 12.40 3.91
CA ARG A 237 11.01 13.03 2.81
C ARG A 237 11.84 13.16 1.53
N LEU A 238 13.10 13.58 1.66
CA LEU A 238 14.01 13.69 0.52
C LEU A 238 14.23 12.34 -0.19
N PHE A 239 14.33 11.25 0.56
CA PHE A 239 14.51 9.93 -0.03
C PHE A 239 13.21 9.35 -0.59
N ASP A 240 12.07 9.64 0.04
CA ASP A 240 10.76 9.28 -0.53
C ASP A 240 10.48 10.02 -1.85
N ASP A 241 11.02 11.23 -2.03
CA ASP A 241 10.92 11.96 -3.29
C ASP A 241 11.91 11.45 -4.35
N LEU A 242 13.08 10.96 -3.92
CA LEU A 242 14.16 10.58 -4.83
C LEU A 242 14.05 9.13 -5.33
N ILE A 243 13.84 8.18 -4.42
CA ILE A 243 13.80 6.73 -4.70
C ILE A 243 12.66 6.11 -3.87
N PRO A 244 11.41 6.47 -4.13
CA PRO A 244 10.27 5.89 -3.43
C PRO A 244 10.08 4.41 -3.78
N LYS A 245 9.51 3.63 -2.85
CA LYS A 245 8.99 2.28 -3.18
C LYS A 245 7.73 2.39 -4.00
N SER A 246 6.85 3.33 -3.64
CA SER A 246 5.53 3.43 -4.24
C SER A 246 5.12 4.87 -4.51
N GLN A 247 4.31 5.03 -5.52
CA GLN A 247 3.56 6.25 -5.82
C GLN A 247 2.11 6.08 -5.37
N LEU A 248 1.49 7.18 -4.97
CA LEU A 248 0.16 7.23 -4.39
C LEU A 248 -0.69 8.29 -5.07
N ILE A 249 -1.94 7.96 -5.31
CA ILE A 249 -2.98 8.90 -5.74
C ILE A 249 -4.12 8.89 -4.73
N LEU A 250 -4.49 10.06 -4.23
CA LEU A 250 -5.77 10.31 -3.60
C LEU A 250 -6.72 10.89 -4.65
N ALA A 251 -7.88 10.27 -4.78
CA ALA A 251 -8.85 10.69 -5.77
C ALA A 251 -10.28 10.64 -5.19
N ARG A 252 -11.22 11.27 -5.90
CA ARG A 252 -12.62 11.29 -5.53
C ARG A 252 -13.52 11.07 -6.75
N LYS A 253 -14.59 10.30 -6.57
CA LYS A 253 -15.65 10.19 -7.57
C LYS A 253 -16.47 11.48 -7.56
N PRO A 254 -16.76 12.08 -8.72
CA PRO A 254 -17.71 13.20 -8.80
C PRO A 254 -19.04 12.90 -8.12
N GLY A 255 -19.69 13.95 -7.57
CA GLY A 255 -21.01 13.85 -6.92
C GLY A 255 -22.16 13.73 -7.92
#